data_38d2cdca25189a0292b5a85f61fd98d6
#
_entry.id   38d2cdca25189a0292b5a85f61fd98d6
#
_cell.length_a   1.000
_cell.length_b   1.000
_cell.length_c   1.000
_cell.angle_alpha   90.00
_cell.angle_beta   90.00
_cell.angle_gamma   90.00
#
_symmetry.space_group_name_H-M   'P 1'
#
loop_
_entity.id
_entity.type
_entity.pdbx_description
1 polymer ?
#
loop_
_entity_poly.entity_id
_entity_poly.type
_entity_poly.pdbx_seq_one_letter_code
_entity_poly.pdbx_strand_id
1 'polypeptide(L)'
;MAAKKILSVGFELASNDVTYCDFQEDISLLDWDIVLFKPVIGSYLTYSSDYYQGKPSLSDSSSFRLKEQCDHWHREIKDAFDSGKTVIVFLSELHEVYVDTGERRYSGTGRNQKTTRIVSLHNNYSVIPATLSPVSTKGAAIKLATRNADVIATYWREFEEVSQYKVLLTADKIPACLLTKNGDKPVGALYRSKNSNGSLILLPDINFYAEGFLREKGDERHWTPAATQFAARMVSAIVSSNSRSSY
;
A
#
# COMPACT_ATOMS: atom_id res chain seq x y z
N MET A 1 27.76 7.22 8.97
CA MET A 1 26.79 7.03 7.87
C MET A 1 25.81 8.19 7.93
N ALA A 2 25.43 8.78 6.79
CA ALA A 2 24.37 9.78 6.75
C ALA A 2 23.05 9.15 7.21
N ALA A 3 22.20 9.92 7.90
CA ALA A 3 20.87 9.47 8.27
C ALA A 3 20.07 9.18 6.99
N LYS A 4 19.33 8.05 6.96
CA LYS A 4 18.47 7.71 5.83
C LYS A 4 17.25 8.62 5.81
N LYS A 5 16.88 9.11 4.64
CA LYS A 5 15.66 9.87 4.43
C LYS A 5 14.48 8.90 4.32
N ILE A 6 13.47 9.08 5.16
CA ILE A 6 12.30 8.20 5.21
C ILE A 6 11.05 9.00 4.90
N LEU A 7 10.22 8.49 4.00
CA LEU A 7 8.92 9.04 3.64
C LEU A 7 7.82 8.07 4.03
N SER A 8 6.71 8.57 4.57
CA SER A 8 5.45 7.84 4.67
C SER A 8 4.40 8.44 3.73
N VAL A 9 3.74 7.60 2.95
CA VAL A 9 2.68 7.99 2.00
C VAL A 9 1.37 7.35 2.43
N GLY A 10 0.32 8.15 2.57
CA GLY A 10 -1.03 7.72 2.91
C GLY A 10 -1.27 7.41 4.39
N PHE A 11 -0.29 7.60 5.25
CA PHE A 11 -0.45 7.55 6.70
C PHE A 11 0.66 8.33 7.40
N GLU A 12 0.36 8.87 8.56
CA GLU A 12 1.28 9.68 9.35
C GLU A 12 1.88 8.83 10.51
N LEU A 13 3.15 9.06 10.80
CA LEU A 13 3.85 8.49 11.96
C LEU A 13 4.25 9.59 12.94
N ALA A 14 4.13 9.33 14.22
CA ALA A 14 4.53 10.22 15.31
C ALA A 14 6.08 10.29 15.44
N SER A 15 6.78 10.70 14.39
CA SER A 15 8.23 10.76 14.33
C SER A 15 8.70 11.94 13.49
N ASN A 16 9.68 12.69 14.00
CA ASN A 16 10.32 13.76 13.24
C ASN A 16 11.33 13.25 12.19
N ASP A 17 11.69 11.96 12.25
CA ASP A 17 12.61 11.33 11.30
C ASP A 17 11.91 10.83 10.04
N VAL A 18 10.58 10.95 9.98
CA VAL A 18 9.75 10.52 8.86
C VAL A 18 8.97 11.70 8.33
N THR A 19 9.13 12.00 7.06
CA THR A 19 8.31 12.99 6.38
C THR A 19 7.01 12.34 5.94
N TYR A 20 5.89 13.04 6.14
CA TYR A 20 4.57 12.59 5.68
C TYR A 20 4.21 13.22 4.34
N CYS A 21 3.54 12.43 3.51
CA CYS A 21 2.92 12.84 2.26
C CYS A 21 1.53 12.24 2.15
N ASP A 22 0.55 13.02 1.77
CA ASP A 22 -0.79 12.51 1.48
C ASP A 22 -0.77 11.67 0.19
N PHE A 23 -1.63 10.64 0.13
CA PHE A 23 -1.75 9.80 -1.06
C PHE A 23 -2.16 10.59 -2.32
N GLN A 24 -2.82 11.74 -2.15
CA GLN A 24 -3.27 12.60 -3.24
C GLN A 24 -2.20 13.60 -3.73
N GLU A 25 -1.05 13.67 -3.06
CA GLU A 25 0.05 14.51 -3.48
C GLU A 25 0.82 13.88 -4.65
N ASP A 26 1.53 14.73 -5.40
CA ASP A 26 2.29 14.36 -6.60
C ASP A 26 3.77 14.67 -6.37
N ILE A 27 4.46 13.76 -5.67
CA ILE A 27 5.88 13.91 -5.33
C ILE A 27 6.71 12.76 -5.87
N SER A 28 8.02 13.00 -6.07
CA SER A 28 8.95 11.94 -6.47
C SER A 28 9.46 11.15 -5.29
N LEU A 29 9.47 9.81 -5.42
CA LEU A 29 10.03 8.89 -4.45
C LEU A 29 11.55 8.73 -4.56
N LEU A 30 12.18 9.23 -5.61
CA LEU A 30 13.61 9.10 -5.87
C LEU A 30 14.49 9.82 -4.84
N ASP A 31 13.96 10.87 -4.20
CA ASP A 31 14.67 11.67 -3.20
C ASP A 31 14.78 10.99 -1.82
N TRP A 32 14.15 9.83 -1.66
CA TRP A 32 14.04 9.10 -0.40
C TRP A 32 14.80 7.77 -0.44
N ASP A 33 15.37 7.37 0.68
CA ASP A 33 16.06 6.09 0.79
C ASP A 33 15.10 4.94 1.12
N ILE A 34 14.09 5.25 1.94
CA ILE A 34 13.05 4.32 2.38
C ILE A 34 11.68 4.98 2.24
N VAL A 35 10.78 4.30 1.58
CA VAL A 35 9.39 4.73 1.44
C VAL A 35 8.47 3.74 2.14
N LEU A 36 7.65 4.24 3.05
CA LEU A 36 6.58 3.52 3.72
C LEU A 36 5.27 3.90 3.05
N PHE A 37 4.63 2.97 2.37
CA PHE A 37 3.51 3.28 1.49
C PHE A 37 2.25 2.53 1.91
N LYS A 38 1.15 3.26 2.10
CA LYS A 38 -0.18 2.67 2.32
C LYS A 38 -1.12 3.15 1.23
N PRO A 39 -1.63 2.24 0.36
CA PRO A 39 -2.50 2.62 -0.74
C PRO A 39 -3.90 2.95 -0.22
N VAL A 40 -4.18 4.24 0.02
CA VAL A 40 -5.43 4.74 0.60
C VAL A 40 -6.30 5.37 -0.48
N ILE A 41 -7.23 4.60 -1.05
CA ILE A 41 -8.20 5.11 -2.05
C ILE A 41 -9.57 5.46 -1.42
N GLY A 42 -9.68 5.40 -0.10
CA GLY A 42 -10.95 5.59 0.61
C GLY A 42 -11.62 6.95 0.35
N SER A 43 -10.83 8.01 0.17
CA SER A 43 -11.34 9.35 -0.16
C SER A 43 -12.12 9.38 -1.48
N TYR A 44 -11.72 8.58 -2.47
CA TYR A 44 -12.45 8.46 -3.74
C TYR A 44 -13.75 7.68 -3.58
N LEU A 45 -13.78 6.69 -2.69
CA LEU A 45 -14.96 5.85 -2.45
C LEU A 45 -16.08 6.59 -1.71
N THR A 46 -15.74 7.54 -0.85
CA THR A 46 -16.71 8.31 -0.05
C THR A 46 -17.65 9.14 -0.91
N TYR A 47 -17.23 9.53 -2.11
CA TYR A 47 -18.01 10.35 -3.04
C TYR A 47 -18.72 9.55 -4.13
N SER A 48 -18.71 8.22 -4.06
CA SER A 48 -19.43 7.39 -5.04
C SER A 48 -20.89 7.24 -4.60
N SER A 49 -21.81 7.83 -5.38
CA SER A 49 -23.26 7.62 -5.23
C SER A 49 -23.77 6.43 -6.03
N ASP A 50 -23.00 5.95 -7.00
CA ASP A 50 -23.41 4.93 -7.94
C ASP A 50 -22.77 3.58 -7.62
N TYR A 51 -23.50 2.52 -7.96
CA TYR A 51 -23.03 1.13 -7.84
C TYR A 51 -23.18 0.40 -9.16
N TYR A 52 -22.19 -0.42 -9.47
CA TYR A 52 -22.25 -1.35 -10.61
C TYR A 52 -21.85 -2.74 -10.13
N GLN A 53 -22.68 -3.73 -10.39
CA GLN A 53 -22.47 -5.12 -9.92
C GLN A 53 -22.14 -5.23 -8.42
N GLY A 54 -22.82 -4.43 -7.59
CA GLY A 54 -22.65 -4.45 -6.13
C GLY A 54 -21.39 -3.78 -5.59
N LYS A 55 -20.57 -3.13 -6.44
CA LYS A 55 -19.38 -2.36 -6.03
C LYS A 55 -19.54 -0.88 -6.36
N PRO A 56 -18.89 0.02 -5.63
CA PRO A 56 -18.91 1.46 -5.95
C PRO A 56 -18.48 1.71 -7.39
N SER A 57 -19.12 2.68 -8.04
CA SER A 57 -18.79 3.14 -9.40
C SER A 57 -18.57 4.64 -9.39
N LEU A 58 -17.40 5.10 -9.78
CA LEU A 58 -17.02 6.51 -9.75
C LEU A 58 -17.61 7.28 -10.93
N SER A 59 -17.83 8.58 -10.73
CA SER A 59 -18.10 9.52 -11.83
C SER A 59 -16.89 9.59 -12.80
N ASP A 60 -17.09 10.17 -13.98
CA ASP A 60 -16.02 10.31 -14.97
C ASP A 60 -14.82 11.08 -14.40
N SER A 61 -15.07 12.22 -13.73
CA SER A 61 -14.00 13.04 -13.14
C SER A 61 -13.27 12.35 -11.99
N SER A 62 -13.98 11.66 -11.12
CA SER A 62 -13.37 10.90 -10.01
C SER A 62 -12.60 9.68 -10.52
N SER A 63 -13.11 9.03 -11.57
CA SER A 63 -12.42 7.93 -12.25
C SER A 63 -11.10 8.37 -12.85
N PHE A 64 -11.10 9.53 -13.52
CA PHE A 64 -9.89 10.10 -14.12
C PHE A 64 -8.83 10.40 -13.06
N ARG A 65 -9.21 11.12 -11.98
CA ARG A 65 -8.29 11.46 -10.89
C ARG A 65 -7.71 10.21 -10.21
N LEU A 66 -8.54 9.21 -9.91
CA LEU A 66 -8.04 7.97 -9.30
C LEU A 66 -7.05 7.24 -10.20
N LYS A 67 -7.33 7.17 -11.50
CA LYS A 67 -6.41 6.52 -12.46
C LYS A 67 -5.08 7.27 -12.56
N GLU A 68 -5.11 8.60 -12.71
CA GLU A 68 -3.89 9.41 -12.71
C GLU A 68 -3.04 9.19 -11.46
N GLN A 69 -3.69 9.19 -10.28
CA GLN A 69 -3.00 8.97 -9.01
C GLN A 69 -2.42 7.56 -8.91
N CYS A 70 -3.17 6.54 -9.34
CA CYS A 70 -2.64 5.17 -9.37
C CYS A 70 -1.48 5.01 -10.35
N ASP A 71 -1.58 5.62 -11.53
CA ASP A 71 -0.51 5.59 -12.55
C ASP A 71 0.73 6.36 -12.09
N HIS A 72 0.55 7.49 -11.38
CA HIS A 72 1.64 8.23 -10.76
C HIS A 72 2.39 7.35 -9.75
N TRP A 73 1.71 6.83 -8.74
CA TRP A 73 2.36 5.99 -7.72
C TRP A 73 2.94 4.70 -8.28
N HIS A 74 2.29 4.10 -9.28
CA HIS A 74 2.84 2.91 -9.94
C HIS A 74 4.20 3.20 -10.57
N ARG A 75 4.35 4.34 -11.27
CA ARG A 75 5.64 4.77 -11.84
C ARG A 75 6.64 5.10 -10.76
N GLU A 76 6.27 5.92 -9.78
CA GLU A 76 7.17 6.34 -8.69
C GLU A 76 7.70 5.14 -7.88
N ILE A 77 6.83 4.19 -7.51
CA ILE A 77 7.25 2.96 -6.81
C ILE A 77 8.21 2.15 -7.69
N LYS A 78 7.89 2.01 -8.97
CA LYS A 78 8.74 1.27 -9.92
C LYS A 78 10.11 1.94 -10.07
N ASP A 79 10.14 3.24 -10.27
CA ASP A 79 11.37 4.00 -10.49
C ASP A 79 12.24 4.03 -9.22
N ALA A 80 11.65 4.20 -8.04
CA ALA A 80 12.34 4.09 -6.76
C ALA A 80 12.94 2.68 -6.57
N PHE A 81 12.18 1.62 -6.83
CA PHE A 81 12.65 0.23 -6.77
C PHE A 81 13.80 -0.01 -7.75
N ASP A 82 13.69 0.43 -9.00
CA ASP A 82 14.72 0.25 -10.02
C ASP A 82 15.97 1.09 -9.73
N SER A 83 15.83 2.21 -9.01
CA SER A 83 16.93 3.11 -8.60
C SER A 83 17.60 2.72 -7.27
N GLY A 84 17.31 1.55 -6.71
CA GLY A 84 17.99 1.04 -5.52
C GLY A 84 17.37 1.47 -4.20
N LYS A 85 16.18 2.06 -4.20
CA LYS A 85 15.46 2.46 -2.99
C LYS A 85 14.71 1.29 -2.37
N THR A 86 14.32 1.43 -1.11
CA THR A 86 13.46 0.46 -0.44
C THR A 86 12.05 1.01 -0.33
N VAL A 87 11.10 0.31 -0.95
CA VAL A 87 9.67 0.64 -0.83
C VAL A 87 8.98 -0.47 -0.04
N ILE A 88 8.31 -0.10 1.05
CA ILE A 88 7.54 -1.00 1.91
C ILE A 88 6.07 -0.64 1.76
N VAL A 89 5.28 -1.55 1.20
CA VAL A 89 3.84 -1.36 1.03
C VAL A 89 3.10 -2.13 2.11
N PHE A 90 2.26 -1.44 2.86
CA PHE A 90 1.35 -2.06 3.83
C PHE A 90 0.05 -2.47 3.14
N LEU A 91 -0.23 -3.76 3.19
CA LEU A 91 -1.38 -4.40 2.53
C LEU A 91 -2.66 -4.17 3.34
N SER A 92 -3.26 -3.01 3.17
CA SER A 92 -4.55 -2.65 3.75
C SER A 92 -5.69 -3.52 3.18
N GLU A 93 -6.90 -3.33 3.67
CA GLU A 93 -8.06 -4.05 3.13
C GLU A 93 -8.24 -3.79 1.62
N LEU A 94 -8.59 -4.84 0.88
CA LEU A 94 -8.86 -4.73 -0.54
C LEU A 94 -10.11 -3.87 -0.78
N HIS A 95 -9.93 -2.74 -1.42
CA HIS A 95 -11.01 -1.89 -1.89
C HIS A 95 -11.10 -1.95 -3.40
N GLU A 96 -12.26 -2.29 -3.90
CA GLU A 96 -12.54 -2.41 -5.33
C GLU A 96 -13.58 -1.37 -5.76
N VAL A 97 -13.36 -0.76 -6.91
CA VAL A 97 -14.22 0.28 -7.46
C VAL A 97 -14.26 0.21 -8.98
N TYR A 98 -15.41 0.46 -9.57
CA TYR A 98 -15.52 0.63 -11.02
C TYR A 98 -15.16 2.05 -11.43
N VAL A 99 -14.22 2.16 -12.35
CA VAL A 99 -13.79 3.41 -12.97
C VAL A 99 -14.22 3.49 -14.41
N ASP A 100 -14.57 4.67 -14.89
CA ASP A 100 -14.89 4.92 -16.29
C ASP A 100 -13.63 4.75 -17.15
N THR A 101 -13.73 3.96 -18.22
CA THR A 101 -12.62 3.80 -19.17
C THR A 101 -12.49 4.97 -20.15
N GLY A 102 -13.49 5.85 -20.22
CA GLY A 102 -13.63 6.87 -21.26
C GLY A 102 -14.33 6.34 -22.53
N GLU A 103 -14.45 5.03 -22.66
CA GLU A 103 -15.10 4.42 -23.81
C GLU A 103 -16.62 4.42 -23.65
N ARG A 104 -17.32 4.43 -24.78
CA ARG A 104 -18.79 4.42 -24.84
C ARG A 104 -19.25 3.37 -25.83
N ARG A 105 -20.25 2.59 -25.44
CA ARG A 105 -20.96 1.68 -26.32
C ARG A 105 -22.26 2.34 -26.76
N TYR A 106 -22.48 2.36 -28.06
CA TYR A 106 -23.71 2.86 -28.66
C TYR A 106 -24.56 1.68 -29.09
N SER A 107 -25.86 1.70 -28.79
CA SER A 107 -26.82 0.69 -29.19
C SER A 107 -28.14 1.37 -29.63
N GLY A 108 -28.86 0.74 -30.57
CA GLY A 108 -30.08 1.30 -31.17
C GLY A 108 -29.79 2.29 -32.30
N THR A 109 -30.87 2.77 -32.96
CA THR A 109 -30.82 3.68 -34.08
C THR A 109 -31.77 4.87 -33.89
N GLY A 110 -31.41 6.03 -34.40
CA GLY A 110 -32.22 7.23 -34.36
C GLY A 110 -32.57 7.67 -32.92
N ARG A 111 -33.86 7.93 -32.63
CA ARG A 111 -34.32 8.39 -31.30
C ARG A 111 -34.17 7.35 -30.19
N ASN A 112 -33.93 6.08 -30.54
CA ASN A 112 -33.72 4.98 -29.57
C ASN A 112 -32.24 4.68 -29.31
N GLN A 113 -31.34 5.53 -29.77
CA GLN A 113 -29.91 5.36 -29.48
C GLN A 113 -29.64 5.49 -27.98
N LYS A 114 -29.02 4.46 -27.43
CA LYS A 114 -28.55 4.44 -26.02
C LYS A 114 -27.04 4.46 -26.01
N THR A 115 -26.46 5.30 -25.15
CA THR A 115 -25.05 5.34 -24.85
C THR A 115 -24.80 4.68 -23.50
N THR A 116 -23.94 3.69 -23.46
CA THR A 116 -23.58 2.98 -22.23
C THR A 116 -22.10 3.23 -21.93
N ARG A 117 -21.80 3.64 -20.71
CA ARG A 117 -20.43 3.75 -20.22
C ARG A 117 -19.78 2.37 -20.17
N ILE A 118 -18.51 2.28 -20.55
CA ILE A 118 -17.70 1.10 -20.34
C ILE A 118 -16.85 1.37 -19.10
N VAL A 119 -16.99 0.49 -18.10
CA VAL A 119 -16.26 0.59 -16.83
C VAL A 119 -15.32 -0.58 -16.66
N SER A 120 -14.21 -0.36 -15.97
CA SER A 120 -13.25 -1.39 -15.57
C SER A 120 -13.13 -1.44 -14.05
N LEU A 121 -12.85 -2.63 -13.51
CA LEU A 121 -12.63 -2.81 -12.10
C LEU A 121 -11.21 -2.36 -11.74
N HIS A 122 -11.10 -1.51 -10.76
CA HIS A 122 -9.85 -1.01 -10.18
C HIS A 122 -9.80 -1.37 -8.69
N ASN A 123 -8.61 -1.41 -8.11
CA ASN A 123 -8.44 -1.60 -6.67
C ASN A 123 -7.24 -0.82 -6.15
N ASN A 124 -7.13 -0.73 -4.82
CA ASN A 124 -6.05 0.00 -4.15
C ASN A 124 -4.64 -0.57 -4.40
N TYR A 125 -4.51 -1.78 -4.94
CA TYR A 125 -3.21 -2.37 -5.30
C TYR A 125 -2.80 -2.12 -6.75
N SER A 126 -3.58 -1.38 -7.52
CA SER A 126 -3.21 -0.96 -8.89
C SER A 126 -1.94 -0.11 -8.91
N VAL A 127 -1.55 0.46 -7.78
CA VAL A 127 -0.30 1.22 -7.60
C VAL A 127 0.96 0.34 -7.50
N ILE A 128 0.83 -0.97 -7.28
CA ILE A 128 1.98 -1.86 -7.07
C ILE A 128 2.50 -2.36 -8.41
N PRO A 129 3.79 -2.13 -8.76
CA PRO A 129 4.39 -2.59 -10.02
C PRO A 129 4.75 -4.09 -9.97
N ALA A 130 3.79 -4.92 -9.57
CA ALA A 130 3.91 -6.37 -9.54
C ALA A 130 2.59 -7.00 -9.96
N THR A 131 2.66 -8.11 -10.68
CA THR A 131 1.46 -8.88 -11.02
C THR A 131 0.94 -9.58 -9.77
N LEU A 132 -0.09 -9.04 -9.18
CA LEU A 132 -0.72 -9.56 -7.98
C LEU A 132 -2.22 -9.74 -8.23
N SER A 133 -2.77 -10.81 -7.67
CA SER A 133 -4.22 -10.97 -7.52
C SER A 133 -4.51 -10.99 -6.01
N PRO A 134 -4.78 -9.83 -5.39
CA PRO A 134 -5.06 -9.77 -3.97
C PRO A 134 -6.44 -10.35 -3.66
N VAL A 135 -6.53 -11.12 -2.60
CA VAL A 135 -7.79 -11.70 -2.12
C VAL A 135 -7.95 -11.37 -0.64
N SER A 136 -9.04 -10.73 -0.27
CA SER A 136 -9.35 -10.47 1.12
C SER A 136 -9.41 -11.76 1.93
N THR A 137 -8.80 -11.79 3.11
CA THR A 137 -8.86 -12.91 4.05
C THR A 137 -9.23 -12.43 5.45
N LYS A 138 -9.85 -13.29 6.20
CA LYS A 138 -10.02 -13.09 7.65
C LYS A 138 -8.73 -13.49 8.34
N GLY A 139 -8.34 -12.77 9.39
CA GLY A 139 -7.09 -12.94 10.10
C GLY A 139 -6.67 -14.41 10.28
N ALA A 140 -5.51 -14.75 9.78
CA ALA A 140 -4.88 -16.05 9.90
C ALA A 140 -3.56 -15.90 10.66
N ALA A 141 -3.15 -16.89 11.43
CA ALA A 141 -1.82 -16.88 12.03
C ALA A 141 -0.76 -16.91 10.92
N ILE A 142 0.28 -16.09 11.06
CA ILE A 142 1.35 -15.90 10.07
C ILE A 142 2.66 -16.48 10.59
N LYS A 143 3.51 -16.89 9.69
CA LYS A 143 4.89 -17.32 9.94
C LYS A 143 5.83 -16.71 8.91
N LEU A 144 7.10 -16.56 9.28
CA LEU A 144 8.16 -16.24 8.35
C LEU A 144 8.34 -17.36 7.33
N ALA A 145 8.53 -17.01 6.06
CA ALA A 145 8.91 -17.97 5.04
C ALA A 145 10.39 -18.38 5.23
N THR A 146 10.77 -19.58 4.79
CA THR A 146 12.16 -20.04 4.88
C THR A 146 13.11 -19.20 4.01
N ARG A 147 12.61 -18.70 2.89
CA ARG A 147 13.34 -17.78 2.01
C ARG A 147 12.93 -16.34 2.29
N ASN A 148 13.84 -15.40 2.11
CA ASN A 148 13.61 -13.95 2.27
C ASN A 148 13.17 -13.50 3.68
N ALA A 149 13.23 -14.39 4.68
CA ALA A 149 12.80 -14.07 6.05
C ALA A 149 13.75 -13.08 6.74
N ASP A 150 15.03 -13.18 6.46
CA ASP A 150 16.11 -12.47 7.17
C ASP A 150 15.94 -10.96 7.08
N VAL A 151 15.49 -10.45 5.93
CA VAL A 151 15.34 -9.01 5.66
C VAL A 151 14.23 -8.38 6.51
N ILE A 152 13.20 -9.14 6.85
CA ILE A 152 12.06 -8.63 7.60
C ILE A 152 11.96 -9.24 9.01
N ALA A 153 12.89 -10.14 9.39
CA ALA A 153 12.79 -10.87 10.65
C ALA A 153 12.78 -9.97 11.87
N THR A 154 13.58 -8.90 11.87
CA THR A 154 13.61 -7.93 12.97
C THR A 154 12.29 -7.16 13.05
N TYR A 155 11.82 -6.64 11.91
CA TYR A 155 10.53 -5.96 11.82
C TYR A 155 9.38 -6.88 12.24
N TRP A 156 9.32 -8.10 11.71
CA TRP A 156 8.22 -9.03 11.97
C TRP A 156 8.14 -9.41 13.45
N ARG A 157 9.26 -9.64 14.10
CA ARG A 157 9.32 -9.95 15.54
C ARG A 157 8.74 -8.84 16.42
N GLU A 158 8.92 -7.58 15.99
CA GLU A 158 8.42 -6.41 16.70
C GLU A 158 6.92 -6.15 16.48
N PHE A 159 6.41 -6.50 15.28
CA PHE A 159 5.09 -6.05 14.84
C PHE A 159 4.11 -7.18 14.50
N GLU A 160 4.47 -8.45 14.71
CA GLU A 160 3.59 -9.60 14.45
C GLU A 160 2.24 -9.46 15.16
N GLU A 161 2.23 -9.08 16.43
CA GLU A 161 1.03 -9.03 17.27
C GLU A 161 0.07 -7.89 16.87
N VAL A 162 0.60 -6.79 16.33
CA VAL A 162 -0.20 -5.61 15.92
C VAL A 162 -0.51 -5.60 14.44
N SER A 163 -0.01 -6.56 13.68
CA SER A 163 -0.25 -6.66 12.24
C SER A 163 -1.69 -7.10 11.95
N GLN A 164 -2.33 -6.33 11.10
CA GLN A 164 -3.67 -6.64 10.59
C GLN A 164 -3.51 -7.23 9.17
N TYR A 165 -3.65 -8.53 9.04
CA TYR A 165 -3.53 -9.17 7.74
C TYR A 165 -4.90 -9.54 7.20
N LYS A 166 -5.28 -8.89 6.12
CA LYS A 166 -6.56 -9.07 5.45
C LYS A 166 -6.44 -9.54 4.01
N VAL A 167 -5.21 -9.66 3.51
CA VAL A 167 -4.96 -9.88 2.09
C VAL A 167 -4.05 -11.07 1.88
N LEU A 168 -4.52 -12.03 1.09
CA LEU A 168 -3.70 -13.08 0.50
C LEU A 168 -3.20 -12.60 -0.87
N LEU A 169 -1.96 -12.91 -1.17
CA LEU A 169 -1.36 -12.66 -2.47
C LEU A 169 -1.47 -13.93 -3.30
N THR A 170 -2.07 -13.84 -4.47
CA THR A 170 -2.17 -14.95 -5.42
C THR A 170 -1.53 -14.53 -6.73
N ALA A 171 -0.47 -15.17 -7.12
CA ALA A 171 0.19 -15.07 -8.43
C ALA A 171 1.13 -16.25 -8.59
N ASP A 172 1.54 -16.49 -9.85
CA ASP A 172 2.54 -17.52 -10.16
C ASP A 172 3.91 -17.11 -9.66
N LYS A 173 4.55 -17.58 -8.70
CA LYS A 173 5.92 -17.28 -8.25
C LYS A 173 6.07 -15.99 -7.42
N ILE A 174 5.23 -15.80 -6.41
CA ILE A 174 5.45 -14.74 -5.43
C ILE A 174 6.71 -15.05 -4.60
N PRO A 175 7.68 -14.13 -4.47
CA PRO A 175 8.82 -14.27 -3.57
C PRO A 175 8.37 -14.03 -2.12
N ALA A 176 7.61 -15.00 -1.58
CA ALA A 176 7.00 -14.87 -0.26
C ALA A 176 8.05 -14.69 0.84
N CYS A 177 7.82 -13.74 1.73
CA CYS A 177 8.56 -13.55 2.97
C CYS A 177 7.71 -13.86 4.20
N LEU A 178 6.38 -13.77 4.06
CA LEU A 178 5.39 -14.15 5.07
C LEU A 178 4.36 -15.11 4.48
N LEU A 179 3.99 -16.11 5.27
CA LEU A 179 3.04 -17.16 4.89
C LEU A 179 2.00 -17.36 5.99
N THR A 180 0.80 -17.79 5.64
CA THR A 180 -0.15 -18.30 6.65
C THR A 180 0.41 -19.55 7.31
N LYS A 181 0.20 -19.74 8.63
CA LYS A 181 0.61 -20.97 9.33
C LYS A 181 -0.10 -22.20 8.77
N ASN A 182 -1.35 -22.03 8.34
CA ASN A 182 -2.17 -23.09 7.74
C ASN A 182 -2.23 -22.87 6.23
N GLY A 183 -1.67 -23.80 5.46
CA GLY A 183 -1.74 -23.83 3.99
C GLY A 183 -0.70 -23.02 3.23
N ASP A 184 0.31 -22.45 3.91
CA ASP A 184 1.47 -21.80 3.31
C ASP A 184 1.15 -20.75 2.21
N LYS A 185 0.02 -20.06 2.37
CA LYS A 185 -0.41 -19.04 1.40
C LYS A 185 0.35 -17.72 1.65
N PRO A 186 0.88 -17.07 0.60
CA PRO A 186 1.58 -15.80 0.73
C PRO A 186 0.69 -14.69 1.30
N VAL A 187 1.20 -13.98 2.29
CA VAL A 187 0.58 -12.77 2.89
C VAL A 187 1.56 -11.61 2.97
N GLY A 188 2.78 -11.83 2.55
CA GLY A 188 3.81 -10.81 2.36
C GLY A 188 4.85 -11.30 1.37
N ALA A 189 5.50 -10.36 0.67
CA ALA A 189 6.47 -10.67 -0.38
C ALA A 189 7.66 -9.70 -0.35
N LEU A 190 8.81 -10.17 -0.83
CA LEU A 190 10.01 -9.38 -1.02
C LEU A 190 10.51 -9.53 -2.46
N TYR A 191 10.33 -8.49 -3.25
CA TYR A 191 10.91 -8.38 -4.59
C TYR A 191 12.25 -7.64 -4.50
N ARG A 192 13.25 -8.14 -5.21
CA ARG A 192 14.55 -7.49 -5.37
C ARG A 192 14.73 -7.05 -6.80
N SER A 193 15.24 -5.84 -7.00
CA SER A 193 15.63 -5.38 -8.32
C SER A 193 16.78 -6.24 -8.85
N LYS A 194 16.76 -6.52 -10.14
CA LYS A 194 17.85 -7.24 -10.82
C LYS A 194 19.00 -6.32 -11.18
N ASN A 195 18.75 -5.02 -11.26
CA ASN A 195 19.67 -4.04 -11.80
C ASN A 195 20.22 -3.09 -10.72
N SER A 196 19.70 -3.18 -9.51
CA SER A 196 20.06 -2.28 -8.40
C SER A 196 19.92 -2.99 -7.05
N ASN A 197 20.23 -2.32 -5.96
CA ASN A 197 19.97 -2.80 -4.59
C ASN A 197 18.54 -2.52 -4.12
N GLY A 198 17.63 -2.16 -5.01
CA GLY A 198 16.25 -1.82 -4.67
C GLY A 198 15.45 -3.02 -4.15
N SER A 199 14.54 -2.72 -3.25
CA SER A 199 13.64 -3.71 -2.65
C SER A 199 12.21 -3.18 -2.61
N LEU A 200 11.26 -3.99 -3.08
CA LEU A 200 9.84 -3.78 -2.87
C LEU A 200 9.33 -4.86 -1.91
N ILE A 201 8.88 -4.41 -0.74
CA ILE A 201 8.45 -5.28 0.35
C ILE A 201 6.97 -5.08 0.58
N LEU A 202 6.20 -6.16 0.52
CA LEU A 202 4.76 -6.16 0.81
C LEU A 202 4.56 -6.77 2.20
N LEU A 203 3.96 -6.02 3.11
CA LEU A 203 3.73 -6.44 4.50
C LEU A 203 2.24 -6.33 4.87
N PRO A 204 1.77 -7.13 5.83
CA PRO A 204 0.45 -6.95 6.41
C PRO A 204 0.25 -5.54 6.96
N ASP A 205 -0.98 -5.06 6.88
CA ASP A 205 -1.35 -3.75 7.41
C ASP A 205 -1.15 -3.65 8.92
N ILE A 206 -0.94 -2.44 9.38
CA ILE A 206 -0.84 -2.09 10.81
C ILE A 206 -1.82 -0.95 11.08
N ASN A 207 -2.42 -0.96 12.25
CA ASN A 207 -3.21 0.17 12.71
C ASN A 207 -2.30 1.29 13.24
N PHE A 208 -1.90 2.21 12.35
CA PHE A 208 -1.09 3.38 12.68
C PHE A 208 -1.82 4.41 13.55
N TYR A 209 -3.14 4.29 13.68
CA TYR A 209 -4.00 5.16 14.49
C TYR A 209 -4.69 4.35 15.59
N ALA A 210 -3.94 3.45 16.22
CA ALA A 210 -4.48 2.64 17.32
C ALA A 210 -5.07 3.51 18.43
N GLU A 211 -6.04 2.96 19.14
CA GLU A 211 -6.65 3.64 20.28
C GLU A 211 -5.57 4.10 21.29
N GLY A 212 -5.67 5.34 21.72
CA GLY A 212 -4.69 5.95 22.63
C GLY A 212 -3.46 6.55 21.96
N PHE A 213 -3.31 6.45 20.61
CA PHE A 213 -2.20 7.10 19.90
C PHE A 213 -2.43 8.60 19.66
N LEU A 214 -3.69 9.02 19.53
CA LEU A 214 -4.06 10.41 19.37
C LEU A 214 -4.84 10.90 20.58
N ARG A 215 -4.59 12.14 20.98
CA ARG A 215 -5.39 12.88 21.95
C ARG A 215 -5.92 14.14 21.27
N GLU A 216 -7.21 14.39 21.47
CA GLU A 216 -7.84 15.63 21.06
C GLU A 216 -7.83 16.61 22.24
N LYS A 217 -7.39 17.83 21.99
CA LYS A 217 -7.46 18.94 22.94
C LYS A 217 -8.01 20.17 22.20
N GLY A 218 -9.32 20.37 22.28
CA GLY A 218 -10.02 21.30 21.41
C GLY A 218 -10.01 20.79 19.97
N ASP A 219 -9.64 21.64 19.02
CA ASP A 219 -9.52 21.29 17.60
C ASP A 219 -8.13 20.73 17.21
N GLU A 220 -7.22 20.62 18.19
CA GLU A 220 -5.86 20.13 17.92
C GLU A 220 -5.73 18.64 18.25
N ARG A 221 -5.06 17.91 17.35
CA ARG A 221 -4.69 16.51 17.53
C ARG A 221 -3.23 16.40 17.89
N HIS A 222 -2.95 15.72 18.98
CA HIS A 222 -1.59 15.52 19.47
C HIS A 222 -1.27 14.04 19.57
N TRP A 223 -0.09 13.66 19.11
CA TRP A 223 0.44 12.32 19.30
C TRP A 223 0.75 12.08 20.78
N THR A 224 0.41 10.90 21.25
CA THR A 224 0.75 10.47 22.61
C THR A 224 2.19 9.93 22.66
N PRO A 225 2.82 9.84 23.86
CA PRO A 225 4.12 9.19 24.02
C PRO A 225 4.12 7.74 23.50
N ALA A 226 3.00 7.02 23.60
CA ALA A 226 2.87 5.66 23.08
C ALA A 226 3.00 5.62 21.54
N ALA A 227 2.39 6.58 20.84
CA ALA A 227 2.54 6.72 19.39
C ALA A 227 3.97 7.02 18.97
N THR A 228 4.63 7.94 19.68
CA THR A 228 6.02 8.30 19.40
C THR A 228 6.96 7.10 19.65
N GLN A 229 6.74 6.34 20.70
CA GLN A 229 7.53 5.14 20.98
C GLN A 229 7.28 4.05 19.92
N PHE A 230 6.05 3.87 19.50
CA PHE A 230 5.70 2.94 18.40
C PHE A 230 6.40 3.33 17.10
N ALA A 231 6.34 4.60 16.71
CA ALA A 231 6.99 5.12 15.50
C ALA A 231 8.51 4.94 15.57
N ALA A 232 9.15 5.26 16.68
CA ALA A 232 10.59 5.09 16.88
C ALA A 232 11.02 3.61 16.74
N ARG A 233 10.27 2.67 17.32
CA ARG A 233 10.52 1.24 17.16
C ARG A 233 10.39 0.79 15.71
N MET A 234 9.36 1.26 15.01
CA MET A 234 9.13 0.93 13.61
C MET A 234 10.29 1.42 12.72
N VAL A 235 10.67 2.68 12.85
CA VAL A 235 11.79 3.26 12.11
C VAL A 235 13.08 2.47 12.39
N SER A 236 13.37 2.19 13.65
CA SER A 236 14.56 1.42 14.04
C SER A 236 14.57 0.01 13.43
N ALA A 237 13.45 -0.71 13.48
CA ALA A 237 13.32 -2.05 12.92
C ALA A 237 13.50 -2.07 11.39
N ILE A 238 12.93 -1.09 10.69
CA ILE A 238 13.04 -0.95 9.24
C ILE A 238 14.47 -0.61 8.81
N VAL A 239 15.09 0.37 9.47
CA VAL A 239 16.49 0.78 9.17
C VAL A 239 17.45 -0.36 9.42
N SER A 240 17.29 -1.10 10.53
CA SER A 240 18.14 -2.24 10.89
C SER A 240 17.99 -3.41 9.88
N SER A 241 16.79 -3.65 9.40
CA SER A 241 16.53 -4.67 8.37
C SER A 241 17.22 -4.33 7.04
N ASN A 242 17.20 -3.05 6.64
CA ASN A 242 17.84 -2.62 5.39
C ASN A 242 19.37 -2.59 5.44
N SER A 243 19.98 -2.43 6.61
CA SER A 243 21.45 -2.40 6.74
C SER A 243 22.09 -3.76 6.48
N ARG A 244 21.36 -4.85 6.64
CA ARG A 244 21.84 -6.24 6.40
C ARG A 244 21.72 -6.67 4.92
N SER A 245 21.03 -5.90 4.11
CA SER A 245 20.80 -6.20 2.68
C SER A 245 21.98 -5.79 1.77
N SER A 246 23.02 -5.16 2.32
CA SER A 246 24.13 -4.55 1.57
C SER A 246 25.41 -5.41 1.57
N TYR A 247 25.33 -6.71 1.88
CA TYR A 247 26.45 -7.66 1.83
C TYR A 247 26.14 -8.88 0.97
#